data_50a40ef574d889e14990752ed988fa01
#
_entry.id   50a40ef574d889e14990752ed988fa01
#
_cell.length_a   1.000
_cell.length_b   1.000
_cell.length_c   1.000
_cell.angle_alpha   90.00
_cell.angle_beta   90.00
_cell.angle_gamma   90.00
#
_symmetry.space_group_name_H-M   'P 1'
#
loop_
_entity.id
_entity.type
_entity.pdbx_description
1 polymer ?
#
loop_
_entity_poly.entity_id
_entity_poly.type
_entity_poly.pdbx_seq_one_letter_code
_entity_poly.pdbx_strand_id
1 'polypeptide(L)'
;MTTIEQFRHETRAWLEANCPQSMRVAMGEGDVVWGASQPQFPNDDARLWFERMRDKRWFCPEWPEAYGGAGLNAEQVAVLESEMRRLRCRPPQINLGIWMLGPVLLAYASEEQKLSLLPPMARGEVRWCQGFSEPNAGSDLASLKMAARDGGDHFVVDGSKIWTSYGDKSDWMYALVRTDFQAPKHEGISLIVLDMRSPGVKAVPIDLISGKSAFCQVFFDAVKVPKSNLIGPLNGGWNLGKYLLQHERKAMSKFGEFSLPSHFDLLALLRKYLPRPRSQGELALQARAVACAMDEHAYNLTVQRMAEEGRCGDDISGLMAIMKLVHTEQERDKFEVLLDALGGHALGWQHEAFGERELAVTRAWLNSYALTISGGASEVQLNVIAKRVLGLPDGKKGVQA
;
A
#
# COMPACT_ATOMS: atom_id res chain seq x y z
N MET A 1 26.31 -13.04 -22.56
CA MET A 1 25.21 -12.21 -22.00
C MET A 1 24.02 -12.35 -22.94
N THR A 2 22.88 -12.75 -22.41
CA THR A 2 21.60 -12.82 -23.15
C THR A 2 21.23 -11.40 -23.58
N THR A 3 20.84 -11.18 -24.83
CA THR A 3 20.36 -9.85 -25.24
C THR A 3 19.02 -9.57 -24.58
N ILE A 4 18.66 -8.29 -24.41
CA ILE A 4 17.35 -7.93 -23.78
C ILE A 4 16.16 -8.46 -24.60
N GLU A 5 16.29 -8.54 -25.92
CA GLU A 5 15.27 -9.11 -26.79
C GLU A 5 15.15 -10.64 -26.64
N GLN A 6 16.26 -11.34 -26.45
CA GLN A 6 16.23 -12.76 -26.13
C GLN A 6 15.57 -13.00 -24.77
N PHE A 7 15.92 -12.21 -23.74
CA PHE A 7 15.26 -12.27 -22.43
C PHE A 7 13.76 -12.00 -22.53
N ARG A 8 13.34 -11.03 -23.34
CA ARG A 8 11.92 -10.76 -23.60
C ARG A 8 11.20 -11.95 -24.19
N HIS A 9 11.80 -12.56 -25.19
CA HIS A 9 11.21 -13.72 -25.86
C HIS A 9 11.07 -14.91 -24.90
N GLU A 10 12.12 -15.20 -24.12
CA GLU A 10 12.12 -16.27 -23.11
C GLU A 10 11.09 -16.02 -22.01
N THR A 11 11.03 -14.78 -21.51
CA THR A 11 10.06 -14.36 -20.47
C THR A 11 8.62 -14.51 -20.98
N ARG A 12 8.35 -14.07 -22.21
CA ARG A 12 7.04 -14.19 -22.86
C ARG A 12 6.62 -15.65 -22.98
N ALA A 13 7.47 -16.47 -23.56
CA ALA A 13 7.20 -17.90 -23.76
C ALA A 13 6.95 -18.60 -22.42
N TRP A 14 7.74 -18.26 -21.38
CA TRP A 14 7.58 -18.83 -20.05
C TRP A 14 6.24 -18.41 -19.41
N LEU A 15 5.88 -17.12 -19.44
CA LEU A 15 4.62 -16.62 -18.90
C LEU A 15 3.41 -17.25 -19.61
N GLU A 16 3.45 -17.36 -20.94
CA GLU A 16 2.37 -17.97 -21.73
C GLU A 16 2.17 -19.46 -21.39
N ALA A 17 3.25 -20.19 -21.12
CA ALA A 17 3.21 -21.60 -20.75
C ALA A 17 2.86 -21.84 -19.28
N ASN A 18 3.19 -20.92 -18.38
CA ASN A 18 3.15 -21.17 -16.94
C ASN A 18 2.10 -20.37 -16.15
N CYS A 19 1.62 -19.23 -16.67
CA CYS A 19 0.54 -18.50 -16.00
C CYS A 19 -0.80 -19.17 -16.34
N PRO A 20 -1.56 -19.68 -15.35
CA PRO A 20 -2.87 -20.25 -15.60
C PRO A 20 -3.85 -19.23 -16.21
N GLN A 21 -4.78 -19.70 -17.04
CA GLN A 21 -5.74 -18.82 -17.70
C GLN A 21 -6.59 -18.01 -16.73
N SER A 22 -6.98 -18.61 -15.60
CA SER A 22 -7.73 -17.95 -14.52
C SER A 22 -6.92 -16.85 -13.81
N MET A 23 -5.58 -16.87 -13.91
CA MET A 23 -4.68 -15.85 -13.37
C MET A 23 -4.37 -14.72 -14.37
N ARG A 24 -5.00 -14.73 -15.57
CA ARG A 24 -4.86 -13.69 -16.61
C ARG A 24 -6.05 -12.76 -16.70
N VAL A 25 -6.75 -12.60 -15.58
CA VAL A 25 -7.91 -11.73 -15.47
C VAL A 25 -7.71 -10.79 -14.28
N ALA A 26 -8.46 -9.70 -14.25
CA ALA A 26 -8.39 -8.74 -13.15
C ALA A 26 -8.62 -9.45 -11.80
N MET A 27 -7.91 -9.00 -10.77
CA MET A 27 -7.96 -9.58 -9.41
C MET A 27 -9.12 -9.00 -8.62
N GLY A 28 -10.00 -9.84 -8.11
CA GLY A 28 -11.03 -9.47 -7.13
C GLY A 28 -10.48 -9.44 -5.70
N GLU A 29 -11.26 -8.92 -4.77
CA GLU A 29 -10.84 -8.82 -3.37
C GLU A 29 -10.56 -10.19 -2.73
N GLY A 30 -11.36 -11.20 -3.05
CA GLY A 30 -11.18 -12.58 -2.58
C GLY A 30 -10.05 -13.35 -3.27
N ASP A 31 -9.44 -12.78 -4.30
CA ASP A 31 -8.40 -13.42 -5.11
C ASP A 31 -6.97 -13.13 -4.60
N VAL A 32 -6.84 -12.29 -3.58
CA VAL A 32 -5.52 -11.84 -3.09
C VAL A 32 -4.81 -12.98 -2.36
N VAL A 33 -3.65 -13.35 -2.86
CA VAL A 33 -2.72 -14.25 -2.17
C VAL A 33 -1.74 -13.41 -1.36
N TRP A 34 -1.64 -13.69 -0.07
CA TRP A 34 -0.67 -13.06 0.83
C TRP A 34 0.47 -14.03 1.11
N GLY A 35 1.71 -13.56 0.98
CA GLY A 35 2.84 -14.30 1.53
C GLY A 35 2.69 -14.42 3.05
N ALA A 36 2.85 -15.64 3.59
CA ALA A 36 2.69 -15.92 5.02
C ALA A 36 3.37 -17.24 5.38
N SER A 37 3.57 -17.49 6.68
CA SER A 37 4.04 -18.79 7.18
C SER A 37 3.04 -19.93 6.86
N GLN A 38 1.76 -19.58 6.73
CA GLN A 38 0.69 -20.47 6.29
C GLN A 38 -0.15 -19.77 5.21
N PRO A 39 0.32 -19.74 3.94
CA PRO A 39 -0.37 -19.03 2.88
C PRO A 39 -1.72 -19.70 2.55
N GLN A 40 -2.73 -18.88 2.38
CA GLN A 40 -4.05 -19.32 1.92
C GLN A 40 -4.21 -18.96 0.43
N PHE A 41 -4.76 -19.92 -0.32
CA PHE A 41 -4.97 -19.75 -1.75
C PHE A 41 -6.46 -19.84 -2.06
N PRO A 42 -7.01 -18.93 -2.89
CA PRO A 42 -8.42 -18.96 -3.29
C PRO A 42 -8.77 -20.18 -4.16
N ASN A 43 -7.79 -20.72 -4.88
CA ASN A 43 -7.93 -21.90 -5.74
C ASN A 43 -6.55 -22.52 -6.08
N ASP A 44 -6.56 -23.69 -6.73
CA ASP A 44 -5.33 -24.41 -7.09
C ASP A 44 -4.47 -23.66 -8.14
N ASP A 45 -5.09 -22.92 -9.05
CA ASP A 45 -4.36 -22.13 -10.05
C ASP A 45 -3.59 -20.98 -9.39
N ALA A 46 -4.15 -20.34 -8.36
CA ALA A 46 -3.45 -19.31 -7.58
C ALA A 46 -2.24 -19.88 -6.84
N ARG A 47 -2.39 -21.09 -6.24
CA ARG A 47 -1.28 -21.81 -5.63
C ARG A 47 -0.20 -22.16 -6.64
N LEU A 48 -0.57 -22.75 -7.77
CA LEU A 48 0.35 -23.13 -8.84
C LEU A 48 1.11 -21.91 -9.37
N TRP A 49 0.42 -20.79 -9.57
CA TRP A 49 1.01 -19.55 -10.04
C TRP A 49 2.01 -18.98 -9.01
N PHE A 50 1.64 -18.98 -7.73
CA PHE A 50 2.53 -18.58 -6.64
C PHE A 50 3.81 -19.43 -6.61
N GLU A 51 3.69 -20.76 -6.66
CA GLU A 51 4.83 -21.68 -6.63
C GLU A 51 5.76 -21.47 -7.83
N ARG A 52 5.22 -21.36 -9.04
CA ARG A 52 6.00 -21.12 -10.26
C ARG A 52 6.77 -19.82 -10.23
N MET A 53 6.14 -18.73 -9.76
CA MET A 53 6.79 -17.43 -9.65
C MET A 53 7.85 -17.40 -8.52
N ARG A 54 7.58 -18.10 -7.42
CA ARG A 54 8.56 -18.31 -6.34
C ARG A 54 9.80 -19.05 -6.86
N ASP A 55 9.61 -20.13 -7.58
CA ASP A 55 10.71 -20.96 -8.11
C ASP A 55 11.56 -20.21 -9.14
N LYS A 56 10.97 -19.25 -9.86
CA LYS A 56 11.67 -18.28 -10.69
C LYS A 56 12.32 -17.15 -9.90
N ARG A 57 12.07 -17.04 -8.58
CA ARG A 57 12.48 -15.91 -7.72
C ARG A 57 11.93 -14.55 -8.19
N TRP A 58 10.81 -14.56 -8.88
CA TRP A 58 10.19 -13.37 -9.48
C TRP A 58 9.24 -12.64 -8.53
N PHE A 59 9.21 -13.01 -7.25
CA PHE A 59 8.59 -12.18 -6.20
C PHE A 59 9.42 -10.91 -5.92
N CYS A 60 10.75 -11.06 -6.03
CA CYS A 60 11.73 -10.00 -5.85
C CYS A 60 12.76 -10.04 -6.98
N PRO A 61 12.33 -9.75 -8.24
CA PRO A 61 13.18 -10.00 -9.40
C PRO A 61 14.50 -9.21 -9.37
N GLU A 62 14.50 -7.99 -8.83
CA GLU A 62 15.66 -7.12 -8.73
C GLU A 62 16.58 -7.40 -7.52
N TRP A 63 16.10 -8.16 -6.51
CA TRP A 63 16.94 -8.42 -5.34
C TRP A 63 18.12 -9.32 -5.67
N PRO A 64 19.28 -9.13 -4.98
CA PRO A 64 20.40 -10.02 -5.13
C PRO A 64 20.04 -11.48 -4.87
N GLU A 65 20.66 -12.40 -5.63
CA GLU A 65 20.42 -13.84 -5.48
C GLU A 65 20.75 -14.36 -4.08
N ALA A 66 21.77 -13.78 -3.42
CA ALA A 66 22.13 -14.10 -2.05
C ALA A 66 20.98 -13.93 -1.05
N TYR A 67 20.02 -13.05 -1.36
CA TYR A 67 18.86 -12.77 -0.52
C TYR A 67 17.54 -13.34 -1.08
N GLY A 68 17.64 -14.26 -2.05
CA GLY A 68 16.50 -14.97 -2.61
C GLY A 68 15.83 -14.30 -3.82
N GLY A 69 16.37 -13.19 -4.31
CA GLY A 69 15.93 -12.56 -5.55
C GLY A 69 16.47 -13.24 -6.81
N ALA A 70 16.06 -12.78 -7.98
CA ALA A 70 16.54 -13.29 -9.26
C ALA A 70 17.76 -12.52 -9.82
N GLY A 71 18.19 -11.44 -9.18
CA GLY A 71 19.33 -10.64 -9.60
C GLY A 71 19.15 -9.93 -10.96
N LEU A 72 17.89 -9.71 -11.38
CA LEU A 72 17.61 -9.05 -12.65
C LEU A 72 17.97 -7.57 -12.59
N ASN A 73 18.55 -7.08 -13.69
CA ASN A 73 18.80 -5.64 -13.83
C ASN A 73 17.50 -4.87 -14.17
N ALA A 74 17.55 -3.54 -14.13
CA ALA A 74 16.38 -2.69 -14.33
C ALA A 74 15.69 -2.91 -15.69
N GLU A 75 16.43 -3.17 -16.76
CA GLU A 75 15.87 -3.43 -18.09
C GLU A 75 15.12 -4.77 -18.12
N GLN A 76 15.69 -5.79 -17.50
CA GLN A 76 15.06 -7.12 -17.38
C GLN A 76 13.79 -7.06 -16.51
N VAL A 77 13.80 -6.32 -15.41
CA VAL A 77 12.61 -6.09 -14.58
C VAL A 77 11.52 -5.39 -15.38
N ALA A 78 11.87 -4.35 -16.13
CA ALA A 78 10.91 -3.64 -16.99
C ALA A 78 10.31 -4.56 -18.08
N VAL A 79 11.11 -5.46 -18.66
CA VAL A 79 10.64 -6.49 -19.60
C VAL A 79 9.66 -7.44 -18.92
N LEU A 80 10.01 -7.99 -17.75
CA LEU A 80 9.14 -8.89 -16.98
C LEU A 80 7.79 -8.23 -16.66
N GLU A 81 7.80 -7.02 -16.13
CA GLU A 81 6.59 -6.25 -15.82
C GLU A 81 5.75 -5.97 -17.07
N SER A 82 6.41 -5.62 -18.19
CA SER A 82 5.74 -5.39 -19.48
C SER A 82 5.04 -6.64 -20.02
N GLU A 83 5.70 -7.79 -19.96
CA GLU A 83 5.12 -9.05 -20.44
C GLU A 83 4.01 -9.57 -19.50
N MET A 84 4.14 -9.36 -18.18
CA MET A 84 3.06 -9.65 -17.22
C MET A 84 1.81 -8.78 -17.51
N ARG A 85 1.99 -7.47 -17.77
CA ARG A 85 0.88 -6.58 -18.15
C ARG A 85 0.26 -7.00 -19.48
N ARG A 86 1.06 -7.30 -20.50
CA ARG A 86 0.59 -7.77 -21.81
C ARG A 86 -0.32 -8.99 -21.68
N LEU A 87 0.07 -9.94 -20.86
CA LEU A 87 -0.68 -11.18 -20.65
C LEU A 87 -1.76 -11.04 -19.56
N ARG A 88 -1.87 -9.87 -18.91
CA ARG A 88 -2.75 -9.60 -17.77
C ARG A 88 -2.55 -10.55 -16.59
N CYS A 89 -1.31 -10.98 -16.36
CA CYS A 89 -1.00 -11.82 -15.21
C CYS A 89 -1.29 -11.09 -13.92
N ARG A 90 -2.04 -11.73 -13.01
CA ARG A 90 -2.20 -11.24 -11.63
C ARG A 90 -0.86 -11.26 -10.90
N PRO A 91 -0.60 -10.34 -9.94
CA PRO A 91 0.53 -10.51 -9.04
C PRO A 91 0.40 -11.86 -8.30
N PRO A 92 1.49 -12.63 -8.19
CA PRO A 92 1.45 -13.96 -7.57
C PRO A 92 1.19 -13.89 -6.07
N GLN A 93 1.56 -12.79 -5.44
CA GLN A 93 1.28 -12.46 -4.05
C GLN A 93 1.29 -10.96 -3.81
N ILE A 94 0.67 -10.56 -2.72
CA ILE A 94 0.76 -9.24 -2.12
C ILE A 94 1.60 -9.36 -0.85
N ASN A 95 2.65 -8.56 -0.72
CA ASN A 95 3.52 -8.60 0.45
C ASN A 95 4.10 -7.23 0.77
N LEU A 96 3.57 -6.58 1.80
CA LEU A 96 4.04 -5.27 2.26
C LEU A 96 5.51 -5.30 2.69
N GLY A 97 5.98 -6.45 3.21
CA GLY A 97 7.39 -6.66 3.53
C GLY A 97 8.29 -6.47 2.31
N ILE A 98 7.96 -7.12 1.19
CA ILE A 98 8.76 -7.03 -0.05
C ILE A 98 8.81 -5.58 -0.56
N TRP A 99 7.67 -4.91 -0.59
CA TRP A 99 7.56 -3.60 -1.26
C TRP A 99 8.02 -2.43 -0.40
N MET A 100 7.93 -2.56 0.92
CA MET A 100 8.17 -1.45 1.86
C MET A 100 9.40 -1.70 2.74
N LEU A 101 9.44 -2.83 3.47
CA LEU A 101 10.54 -3.15 4.37
C LEU A 101 11.79 -3.66 3.64
N GLY A 102 11.62 -4.47 2.60
CA GLY A 102 12.73 -5.08 1.86
C GLY A 102 13.77 -4.08 1.37
N PRO A 103 13.39 -2.98 0.70
CA PRO A 103 14.32 -1.92 0.33
C PRO A 103 15.09 -1.30 1.50
N VAL A 104 14.44 -1.16 2.66
CA VAL A 104 15.10 -0.67 3.89
C VAL A 104 16.12 -1.68 4.40
N LEU A 105 15.77 -2.96 4.44
CA LEU A 105 16.70 -4.02 4.85
C LEU A 105 17.91 -4.10 3.91
N LEU A 106 17.68 -4.05 2.61
CA LEU A 106 18.77 -4.07 1.62
C LEU A 106 19.74 -2.89 1.81
N ALA A 107 19.24 -1.70 2.16
CA ALA A 107 20.03 -0.49 2.30
C ALA A 107 20.68 -0.32 3.68
N TYR A 108 20.03 -0.76 4.77
CA TYR A 108 20.40 -0.35 6.14
C TYR A 108 20.60 -1.50 7.12
N ALA A 109 20.15 -2.73 6.81
CA ALA A 109 20.32 -3.87 7.70
C ALA A 109 21.78 -4.39 7.67
N SER A 110 22.19 -5.04 8.76
CA SER A 110 23.45 -5.78 8.78
C SER A 110 23.38 -6.99 7.85
N GLU A 111 24.53 -7.53 7.47
CA GLU A 111 24.58 -8.70 6.59
C GLU A 111 23.87 -9.91 7.21
N GLU A 112 24.05 -10.10 8.51
CA GLU A 112 23.34 -11.14 9.27
C GLU A 112 21.81 -10.97 9.22
N GLN A 113 21.33 -9.73 9.40
CA GLN A 113 19.90 -9.41 9.29
C GLN A 113 19.38 -9.66 7.86
N LYS A 114 20.13 -9.25 6.84
CA LYS A 114 19.74 -9.48 5.44
C LYS A 114 19.60 -10.97 5.14
N LEU A 115 20.58 -11.77 5.52
CA LEU A 115 20.57 -13.21 5.31
C LEU A 115 19.47 -13.93 6.10
N SER A 116 19.06 -13.40 7.26
CA SER A 116 17.99 -13.95 8.08
C SER A 116 16.58 -13.53 7.59
N LEU A 117 16.38 -12.27 7.25
CA LEU A 117 15.04 -11.71 7.03
C LEU A 117 14.60 -11.70 5.57
N LEU A 118 15.53 -11.45 4.62
CA LEU A 118 15.17 -11.30 3.20
C LEU A 118 14.79 -12.62 2.51
N PRO A 119 15.51 -13.75 2.68
CA PRO A 119 15.19 -14.98 1.96
C PRO A 119 13.78 -15.53 2.26
N PRO A 120 13.29 -15.61 3.53
CA PRO A 120 11.92 -16.03 3.80
C PRO A 120 10.89 -15.07 3.18
N MET A 121 11.17 -13.76 3.17
CA MET A 121 10.33 -12.75 2.55
C MET A 121 10.28 -12.94 1.02
N ALA A 122 11.44 -13.16 0.39
CA ALA A 122 11.55 -13.40 -1.05
C ALA A 122 10.85 -14.69 -1.51
N ARG A 123 10.70 -15.70 -0.63
CA ARG A 123 9.94 -16.92 -0.90
C ARG A 123 8.46 -16.83 -0.56
N GLY A 124 8.00 -15.69 -0.01
CA GLY A 124 6.61 -15.51 0.40
C GLY A 124 6.21 -16.33 1.63
N GLU A 125 7.17 -16.70 2.49
CA GLU A 125 6.98 -17.53 3.68
C GLU A 125 6.64 -16.72 4.93
N VAL A 126 6.67 -15.38 4.84
CA VAL A 126 6.45 -14.47 5.98
C VAL A 126 5.56 -13.32 5.56
N ARG A 127 4.50 -13.08 6.33
CA ARG A 127 3.63 -11.93 6.18
C ARG A 127 4.02 -10.84 7.16
N TRP A 128 4.22 -9.64 6.63
CA TRP A 128 4.63 -8.46 7.39
C TRP A 128 3.49 -7.45 7.53
N CYS A 129 3.38 -6.83 8.69
CA CYS A 129 2.55 -5.64 8.89
C CYS A 129 3.37 -4.46 9.38
N GLN A 130 2.80 -3.25 9.22
CA GLN A 130 3.41 -1.98 9.57
C GLN A 130 2.87 -1.47 10.89
N GLY A 131 3.75 -1.20 11.85
CA GLY A 131 3.43 -0.61 13.15
C GLY A 131 3.92 0.83 13.26
N PHE A 132 3.27 1.78 12.57
CA PHE A 132 3.68 3.19 12.59
C PHE A 132 2.76 4.03 13.45
N SER A 133 1.51 4.22 13.04
CA SER A 133 0.54 5.08 13.71
C SER A 133 0.18 4.60 15.10
N GLU A 134 -0.06 5.55 16.00
CA GLU A 134 -0.61 5.34 17.33
C GLU A 134 -1.92 6.13 17.47
N PRO A 135 -2.78 5.83 18.47
CA PRO A 135 -4.04 6.56 18.64
C PRO A 135 -3.88 8.10 18.68
N ASN A 136 -2.74 8.60 19.16
CA ASN A 136 -2.44 10.03 19.26
C ASN A 136 -1.28 10.48 18.35
N ALA A 137 -0.81 9.64 17.43
CA ALA A 137 0.30 9.93 16.53
C ALA A 137 0.05 9.32 15.14
N GLY A 138 -0.78 9.98 14.34
CA GLY A 138 -1.04 9.66 12.93
C GLY A 138 -0.33 10.64 12.00
N SER A 139 -0.97 11.77 11.68
CA SER A 139 -0.37 12.83 10.83
C SER A 139 0.91 13.41 11.45
N ASP A 140 0.95 13.58 12.78
CA ASP A 140 2.18 13.90 13.53
C ASP A 140 2.83 12.61 14.04
N LEU A 141 3.28 11.76 13.10
CA LEU A 141 3.87 10.45 13.40
C LEU A 141 5.07 10.55 14.34
N ALA A 142 5.86 11.62 14.25
CA ALA A 142 7.03 11.82 15.13
C ALA A 142 6.66 11.97 16.62
N SER A 143 5.40 12.18 16.95
CA SER A 143 4.90 12.21 18.33
C SER A 143 4.61 10.83 18.93
N LEU A 144 4.97 9.74 18.23
CA LEU A 144 4.80 8.37 18.72
C LEU A 144 5.46 8.15 20.09
N LYS A 145 4.81 7.32 20.92
CA LYS A 145 5.19 7.08 22.31
C LYS A 145 5.38 5.60 22.68
N MET A 146 5.06 4.66 21.76
CA MET A 146 5.32 3.23 22.01
C MET A 146 6.77 3.06 22.40
N ALA A 147 7.00 2.66 23.65
CA ALA A 147 8.32 2.60 24.26
C ALA A 147 9.07 1.34 23.85
N ALA A 148 10.37 1.45 23.63
CA ALA A 148 11.30 0.32 23.60
C ALA A 148 12.45 0.63 24.57
N ARG A 149 12.32 0.14 25.82
CA ARG A 149 13.29 0.38 26.87
C ARG A 149 14.40 -0.65 26.83
N ASP A 150 15.61 -0.23 27.16
CA ASP A 150 16.76 -1.10 27.23
C ASP A 150 16.60 -2.13 28.35
N GLY A 151 16.56 -3.41 28.02
CA GLY A 151 16.51 -4.55 28.94
C GLY A 151 17.83 -5.34 28.97
N GLY A 152 18.94 -4.77 28.49
CA GLY A 152 20.24 -5.43 28.40
C GLY A 152 20.46 -6.05 27.00
N ASP A 153 20.17 -7.32 26.82
CA ASP A 153 20.26 -8.04 25.53
C ASP A 153 19.03 -7.89 24.64
N HIS A 154 17.94 -7.30 25.17
CA HIS A 154 16.69 -7.08 24.48
C HIS A 154 16.12 -5.68 24.77
N PHE A 155 15.13 -5.27 23.98
CA PHE A 155 14.22 -4.18 24.31
C PHE A 155 12.97 -4.73 24.99
N VAL A 156 12.46 -4.01 25.98
CA VAL A 156 11.11 -4.23 26.54
C VAL A 156 10.18 -3.22 25.88
N VAL A 157 9.21 -3.72 25.13
CA VAL A 157 8.33 -2.91 24.30
C VAL A 157 6.94 -2.83 24.90
N ASP A 158 6.47 -1.58 25.11
CA ASP A 158 5.17 -1.27 25.70
C ASP A 158 4.44 -0.19 24.89
N GLY A 159 3.14 -0.36 24.70
CA GLY A 159 2.28 0.61 24.03
C GLY A 159 1.29 0.00 23.06
N SER A 160 0.89 0.77 22.05
CA SER A 160 -0.01 0.25 21.02
C SER A 160 0.22 0.92 19.68
N LYS A 161 -0.10 0.18 18.61
CA LYS A 161 -0.17 0.68 17.23
C LYS A 161 -1.59 0.56 16.72
N ILE A 162 -2.01 1.47 15.85
CA ILE A 162 -3.36 1.48 15.27
C ILE A 162 -3.28 1.58 13.75
N TRP A 163 -4.35 1.22 13.07
CA TRP A 163 -4.45 1.18 11.62
C TRP A 163 -3.44 0.21 10.97
N THR A 164 -3.06 -0.81 11.72
CA THR A 164 -2.15 -1.86 11.25
C THR A 164 -2.92 -2.78 10.29
N SER A 165 -2.60 -2.69 9.00
CA SER A 165 -3.24 -3.51 7.98
C SER A 165 -2.99 -4.99 8.24
N TYR A 166 -4.08 -5.75 8.45
CA TYR A 166 -4.07 -7.20 8.65
C TYR A 166 -3.10 -7.68 9.75
N GLY A 167 -2.95 -6.90 10.82
CA GLY A 167 -2.06 -7.24 11.93
C GLY A 167 -2.40 -8.58 12.60
N ASP A 168 -3.67 -8.96 12.62
CA ASP A 168 -4.21 -10.24 13.12
C ASP A 168 -3.81 -11.46 12.27
N LYS A 169 -3.32 -11.23 11.05
CA LYS A 169 -2.96 -12.25 10.06
C LYS A 169 -1.48 -12.21 9.68
N SER A 170 -0.71 -11.36 10.35
CA SER A 170 0.71 -11.15 10.05
C SER A 170 1.61 -11.95 10.98
N ASP A 171 2.71 -12.47 10.44
CA ASP A 171 3.72 -13.19 11.21
C ASP A 171 4.66 -12.23 11.93
N TRP A 172 5.04 -11.13 11.26
CA TRP A 172 6.00 -10.15 11.74
C TRP A 172 5.51 -8.73 11.55
N MET A 173 5.99 -7.83 12.41
CA MET A 173 5.78 -6.40 12.30
C MET A 173 7.12 -5.66 12.20
N TYR A 174 7.18 -4.63 11.36
CA TYR A 174 8.19 -3.58 11.45
C TYR A 174 7.57 -2.34 12.07
N ALA A 175 8.16 -1.84 13.14
CA ALA A 175 7.58 -0.79 13.96
C ALA A 175 8.55 0.35 14.25
N LEU A 176 8.04 1.59 14.21
CA LEU A 176 8.71 2.75 14.78
C LEU A 176 8.40 2.81 16.27
N VAL A 177 9.44 2.90 17.09
CA VAL A 177 9.34 2.91 18.56
C VAL A 177 10.15 4.07 19.14
N ARG A 178 9.78 4.53 20.34
CA ARG A 178 10.52 5.53 21.11
C ARG A 178 11.58 4.84 21.95
N THR A 179 12.84 5.10 21.63
CA THR A 179 14.01 4.59 22.36
C THR A 179 14.70 5.65 23.21
N ASP A 180 14.52 6.94 22.88
CA ASP A 180 14.96 8.06 23.71
C ASP A 180 13.81 9.06 23.89
N PHE A 181 13.37 9.25 25.14
CA PHE A 181 12.26 10.13 25.51
C PHE A 181 12.71 11.56 25.82
N GLN A 182 14.02 11.81 25.93
CA GLN A 182 14.58 13.14 26.22
C GLN A 182 14.99 13.85 24.92
N ALA A 183 15.24 13.10 23.86
CA ALA A 183 15.63 13.65 22.57
C ALA A 183 14.48 14.43 21.89
N PRO A 184 14.77 15.37 20.99
CA PRO A 184 13.77 15.96 20.10
C PRO A 184 12.98 14.86 19.38
N LYS A 185 11.69 15.13 19.13
CA LYS A 185 10.74 14.08 18.69
C LYS A 185 11.19 13.25 17.49
N HIS A 186 12.00 13.80 16.58
CA HIS A 186 12.52 13.09 15.41
C HIS A 186 13.80 12.28 15.67
N GLU A 187 14.48 12.52 16.80
CA GLU A 187 15.83 12.01 17.08
C GLU A 187 15.85 10.84 18.07
N GLY A 188 14.73 10.54 18.73
CA GLY A 188 14.61 9.46 19.72
C GLY A 188 13.80 8.27 19.22
N ILE A 189 13.71 8.05 17.90
CA ILE A 189 12.92 6.99 17.27
C ILE A 189 13.85 5.94 16.67
N SER A 190 13.53 4.66 16.89
CA SER A 190 14.20 3.53 16.27
C SER A 190 13.23 2.69 15.43
N LEU A 191 13.75 1.95 14.46
CA LEU A 191 13.01 0.95 13.69
C LEU A 191 13.37 -0.44 14.21
N ILE A 192 12.38 -1.18 14.68
CA ILE A 192 12.54 -2.58 15.11
C ILE A 192 11.64 -3.51 14.30
N VAL A 193 12.04 -4.78 14.25
CA VAL A 193 11.19 -5.87 13.75
C VAL A 193 10.85 -6.82 14.91
N LEU A 194 9.63 -7.34 14.93
CA LEU A 194 9.19 -8.23 16.00
C LEU A 194 8.22 -9.30 15.49
N ASP A 195 8.25 -10.48 16.11
CA ASP A 195 7.33 -11.59 15.86
C ASP A 195 5.98 -11.28 16.50
N MET A 196 4.90 -11.28 15.72
CA MET A 196 3.53 -11.00 16.16
C MET A 196 2.96 -12.08 17.10
N ARG A 197 3.65 -13.23 17.19
CA ARG A 197 3.29 -14.33 18.11
C ARG A 197 4.01 -14.22 19.46
N SER A 198 4.85 -13.20 19.66
CA SER A 198 5.55 -12.98 20.93
C SER A 198 4.57 -12.82 22.09
N PRO A 199 4.86 -13.38 23.28
CA PRO A 199 4.07 -13.12 24.47
C PRO A 199 3.93 -11.60 24.73
N GLY A 200 2.70 -11.16 25.06
CA GLY A 200 2.38 -9.76 25.26
C GLY A 200 1.91 -9.01 24.01
N VAL A 201 1.98 -9.60 22.81
CA VAL A 201 1.40 -9.02 21.59
C VAL A 201 -0.05 -9.46 21.43
N LYS A 202 -0.95 -8.49 21.20
CA LYS A 202 -2.36 -8.75 20.91
C LYS A 202 -2.85 -7.84 19.79
N ALA A 203 -3.19 -8.43 18.64
CA ALA A 203 -3.85 -7.73 17.54
C ALA A 203 -5.38 -7.85 17.67
N VAL A 204 -6.07 -6.72 17.60
CA VAL A 204 -7.54 -6.64 17.68
C VAL A 204 -8.05 -5.95 16.42
N PRO A 205 -8.86 -6.64 15.60
CA PRO A 205 -9.47 -6.04 14.42
C PRO A 205 -10.35 -4.83 14.78
N ILE A 206 -10.35 -3.83 13.91
CA ILE A 206 -11.18 -2.63 14.03
C ILE A 206 -12.35 -2.76 13.07
N ASP A 207 -13.57 -2.80 13.57
CA ASP A 207 -14.78 -2.80 12.75
C ASP A 207 -14.94 -1.44 12.06
N LEU A 208 -14.88 -1.44 10.74
CA LEU A 208 -15.04 -0.23 9.95
C LEU A 208 -16.50 0.01 9.63
N ILE A 209 -16.87 1.27 9.48
CA ILE A 209 -18.23 1.67 9.07
C ILE A 209 -18.63 1.06 7.72
N SER A 210 -17.66 0.70 6.87
CA SER A 210 -17.88 -0.01 5.59
C SER A 210 -18.24 -1.49 5.75
N GLY A 211 -18.29 -2.01 6.99
CA GLY A 211 -18.59 -3.42 7.28
C GLY A 211 -17.41 -4.37 7.06
N LYS A 212 -16.20 -3.85 6.88
CA LYS A 212 -14.96 -4.63 6.71
C LYS A 212 -14.03 -4.40 7.88
N SER A 213 -13.12 -5.33 8.11
CA SER A 213 -12.08 -5.22 9.12
C SER A 213 -10.72 -5.54 8.50
N ALA A 214 -10.13 -4.56 7.80
CA ALA A 214 -8.80 -4.68 7.21
C ALA A 214 -7.69 -4.16 8.13
N PHE A 215 -8.03 -3.49 9.21
CA PHE A 215 -7.09 -2.84 10.12
C PHE A 215 -7.23 -3.37 11.55
N CYS A 216 -6.12 -3.36 12.26
CA CYS A 216 -6.06 -3.74 13.67
C CYS A 216 -5.51 -2.60 14.54
N GLN A 217 -5.90 -2.59 15.79
CA GLN A 217 -5.11 -2.03 16.87
C GLN A 217 -4.27 -3.16 17.45
N VAL A 218 -2.98 -2.94 17.62
CA VAL A 218 -2.04 -3.93 18.16
C VAL A 218 -1.49 -3.40 19.48
N PHE A 219 -1.64 -4.18 20.52
CA PHE A 219 -1.20 -3.87 21.88
C PHE A 219 0.07 -4.65 22.20
N PHE A 220 0.97 -4.01 22.97
CA PHE A 220 2.24 -4.55 23.41
C PHE A 220 2.35 -4.35 24.91
N ASP A 221 2.53 -5.45 25.65
CA ASP A 221 2.65 -5.47 27.10
C ASP A 221 3.94 -6.23 27.47
N ALA A 222 4.95 -5.48 27.88
CA ALA A 222 6.28 -5.97 28.24
C ALA A 222 6.89 -6.96 27.22
N VAL A 223 6.67 -6.71 25.91
CA VAL A 223 7.15 -7.59 24.85
C VAL A 223 8.67 -7.54 24.75
N LYS A 224 9.34 -8.69 24.85
CA LYS A 224 10.79 -8.79 24.71
C LYS A 224 11.18 -8.91 23.24
N VAL A 225 11.94 -7.94 22.76
CA VAL A 225 12.44 -7.89 21.38
C VAL A 225 13.98 -7.92 21.41
N PRO A 226 14.65 -8.92 20.84
CA PRO A 226 16.11 -8.98 20.81
C PRO A 226 16.72 -7.72 20.20
N LYS A 227 17.86 -7.26 20.70
CA LYS A 227 18.57 -6.09 20.12
C LYS A 227 19.04 -6.32 18.69
N SER A 228 19.25 -7.57 18.28
CA SER A 228 19.51 -7.94 16.89
C SER A 228 18.36 -7.61 15.92
N ASN A 229 17.16 -7.33 16.44
CA ASN A 229 15.99 -6.91 15.66
C ASN A 229 15.91 -5.38 15.46
N LEU A 230 16.87 -4.62 15.95
CA LEU A 230 17.02 -3.20 15.64
C LEU A 230 17.55 -3.05 14.20
N ILE A 231 16.83 -2.36 13.36
CA ILE A 231 17.24 -2.09 11.98
C ILE A 231 17.90 -0.72 11.89
N GLY A 232 19.14 -0.71 11.40
CA GLY A 232 19.96 0.50 11.35
C GLY A 232 20.42 0.99 12.73
N PRO A 233 20.84 2.26 12.86
CA PRO A 233 21.35 2.79 14.12
C PRO A 233 20.26 3.06 15.14
N LEU A 234 20.57 2.90 16.44
CA LEU A 234 19.70 3.33 17.53
C LEU A 234 19.36 4.82 17.38
N ASN A 235 18.10 5.17 17.58
CA ASN A 235 17.55 6.52 17.38
C ASN A 235 17.58 7.05 15.93
N GLY A 236 17.98 6.24 14.96
CA GLY A 236 18.00 6.60 13.53
C GLY A 236 16.71 6.25 12.77
N GLY A 237 15.71 5.70 13.44
CA GLY A 237 14.51 5.14 12.83
C GLY A 237 13.65 6.14 12.06
N TRP A 238 13.69 7.43 12.40
CA TRP A 238 12.96 8.45 11.66
C TRP A 238 13.37 8.58 10.19
N ASN A 239 14.68 8.52 9.93
CA ASN A 239 15.19 8.55 8.56
C ASN A 239 14.83 7.26 7.78
N LEU A 240 14.89 6.11 8.45
CA LEU A 240 14.46 4.83 7.90
C LEU A 240 12.95 4.83 7.60
N GLY A 241 12.14 5.38 8.50
CA GLY A 241 10.71 5.57 8.29
C GLY A 241 10.40 6.45 7.07
N LYS A 242 11.11 7.56 6.89
CA LYS A 242 10.97 8.41 5.69
C LYS A 242 11.33 7.65 4.40
N TYR A 243 12.41 6.88 4.41
CA TYR A 243 12.82 6.05 3.29
C TYR A 243 11.76 4.98 2.97
N LEU A 244 11.23 4.31 3.99
CA LEU A 244 10.15 3.33 3.86
C LEU A 244 8.89 3.94 3.23
N LEU A 245 8.46 5.12 3.71
CA LEU A 245 7.29 5.82 3.17
C LEU A 245 7.45 6.26 1.69
N GLN A 246 8.68 6.42 1.20
CA GLN A 246 8.92 6.64 -0.24
C GLN A 246 8.60 5.37 -1.05
N HIS A 247 9.00 4.20 -0.55
CA HIS A 247 8.69 2.91 -1.18
C HIS A 247 7.20 2.56 -1.06
N GLU A 248 6.55 2.93 0.04
CA GLU A 248 5.09 2.80 0.20
C GLU A 248 4.35 3.51 -0.93
N ARG A 249 4.69 4.76 -1.21
CA ARG A 249 4.06 5.52 -2.31
C ARG A 249 4.25 4.83 -3.67
N LYS A 250 5.45 4.30 -3.97
CA LYS A 250 5.69 3.52 -5.18
C LYS A 250 4.86 2.23 -5.23
N ALA A 251 4.77 1.52 -4.10
CA ALA A 251 3.98 0.30 -3.99
C ALA A 251 2.49 0.58 -4.22
N MET A 252 1.95 1.64 -3.63
CA MET A 252 0.55 2.01 -3.78
C MET A 252 0.19 2.37 -5.23
N SER A 253 1.09 3.03 -5.97
CA SER A 253 0.86 3.28 -7.41
C SER A 253 0.80 1.99 -8.22
N LYS A 254 1.66 1.01 -7.93
CA LYS A 254 1.64 -0.32 -8.56
C LYS A 254 0.38 -1.12 -8.18
N PHE A 255 -0.12 -0.98 -6.96
CA PHE A 255 -1.35 -1.63 -6.52
C PHE A 255 -2.55 -1.22 -7.37
N GLY A 256 -2.64 0.06 -7.74
CA GLY A 256 -3.68 0.55 -8.64
C GLY A 256 -3.66 -0.09 -10.02
N GLU A 257 -2.50 -0.53 -10.51
CA GLU A 257 -2.38 -1.22 -11.80
C GLU A 257 -2.94 -2.65 -11.78
N PHE A 258 -2.91 -3.33 -10.62
CA PHE A 258 -3.34 -4.73 -10.46
C PHE A 258 -4.72 -4.87 -9.83
N SER A 259 -5.16 -3.86 -9.09
CA SER A 259 -6.53 -3.80 -8.62
C SER A 259 -7.44 -3.76 -9.83
N LEU A 260 -8.58 -4.45 -9.71
CA LEU A 260 -9.66 -4.19 -10.64
C LEU A 260 -9.82 -2.66 -10.71
N PRO A 261 -9.86 -2.04 -11.90
CA PRO A 261 -10.33 -0.67 -11.99
C PRO A 261 -11.56 -0.61 -11.10
N SER A 262 -11.66 0.41 -10.25
CA SER A 262 -12.80 0.54 -9.35
C SER A 262 -14.02 0.19 -10.21
N HIS A 263 -14.69 -0.97 -9.91
CA HIS A 263 -15.65 -1.60 -10.84
C HIS A 263 -16.89 -0.75 -11.03
N PHE A 264 -16.80 0.45 -10.57
CA PHE A 264 -17.75 1.49 -10.66
C PHE A 264 -17.41 2.36 -11.88
N ASP A 265 -17.64 1.79 -13.08
CA ASP A 265 -17.74 2.62 -14.29
C ASP A 265 -18.91 3.59 -14.05
N LEU A 266 -18.53 4.80 -13.64
CA LEU A 266 -19.46 5.89 -13.31
C LEU A 266 -20.46 6.10 -14.42
N LEU A 267 -20.01 6.15 -15.67
CA LEU A 267 -20.88 6.42 -16.81
C LEU A 267 -21.80 5.24 -17.11
N ALA A 268 -21.35 4.00 -16.93
CA ALA A 268 -22.19 2.80 -17.10
C ALA A 268 -23.27 2.72 -16.03
N LEU A 269 -22.93 3.01 -14.75
CA LEU A 269 -23.90 3.05 -13.66
C LEU A 269 -24.89 4.21 -13.84
N LEU A 270 -24.41 5.38 -14.24
CA LEU A 270 -25.29 6.52 -14.54
C LEU A 270 -26.29 6.17 -15.64
N ARG A 271 -25.87 5.55 -16.74
CA ARG A 271 -26.77 5.11 -17.82
C ARG A 271 -27.81 4.11 -17.32
N LYS A 272 -27.47 3.28 -16.35
CA LYS A 272 -28.43 2.30 -15.76
C LYS A 272 -29.49 2.99 -14.91
N TYR A 273 -29.08 3.89 -14.00
CA TYR A 273 -29.97 4.48 -12.99
C TYR A 273 -30.56 5.83 -13.41
N LEU A 274 -29.91 6.54 -14.33
CA LEU A 274 -30.34 7.84 -14.84
C LEU A 274 -30.29 7.89 -16.37
N PRO A 275 -31.02 6.97 -17.07
CA PRO A 275 -30.91 6.83 -18.53
C PRO A 275 -31.46 8.07 -19.29
N ARG A 276 -32.40 8.79 -18.69
CA ARG A 276 -33.02 10.03 -19.27
C ARG A 276 -33.35 10.99 -18.14
N PRO A 277 -32.51 12.00 -17.89
CA PRO A 277 -32.78 13.01 -16.87
C PRO A 277 -34.09 13.75 -17.17
N ARG A 278 -34.94 13.87 -16.15
CA ARG A 278 -36.28 14.48 -16.25
C ARG A 278 -36.44 15.72 -15.39
N SER A 279 -35.46 16.01 -14.55
CA SER A 279 -35.47 17.19 -13.67
C SER A 279 -34.14 17.95 -13.76
N GLN A 280 -34.15 19.21 -13.31
CA GLN A 280 -32.94 20.03 -13.23
C GLN A 280 -31.89 19.40 -12.29
N GLY A 281 -32.32 18.73 -11.20
CA GLY A 281 -31.44 18.03 -10.30
C GLY A 281 -30.74 16.83 -10.98
N GLU A 282 -31.46 16.06 -11.77
CA GLU A 282 -30.91 14.95 -12.55
C GLU A 282 -29.94 15.41 -13.65
N LEU A 283 -30.24 16.54 -14.30
CA LEU A 283 -29.32 17.17 -15.28
C LEU A 283 -28.03 17.66 -14.59
N ALA A 284 -28.15 18.27 -13.41
CA ALA A 284 -26.99 18.69 -12.63
C ALA A 284 -26.14 17.48 -12.18
N LEU A 285 -26.77 16.39 -11.77
CA LEU A 285 -26.09 15.15 -11.43
C LEU A 285 -25.35 14.54 -12.63
N GLN A 286 -25.98 14.53 -13.80
CA GLN A 286 -25.34 14.09 -15.04
C GLN A 286 -24.12 14.95 -15.38
N ALA A 287 -24.21 16.29 -15.22
CA ALA A 287 -23.07 17.18 -15.44
C ALA A 287 -21.92 16.92 -14.45
N ARG A 288 -22.22 16.69 -13.16
CA ARG A 288 -21.20 16.29 -12.16
C ARG A 288 -20.53 14.97 -12.55
N ALA A 289 -21.28 13.98 -13.01
CA ALA A 289 -20.73 12.70 -13.42
C ALA A 289 -19.79 12.82 -14.64
N VAL A 290 -20.16 13.66 -15.61
CA VAL A 290 -19.29 13.96 -16.76
C VAL A 290 -18.00 14.66 -16.31
N ALA A 291 -18.10 15.62 -15.40
CA ALA A 291 -16.92 16.29 -14.83
C ALA A 291 -16.00 15.30 -14.13
N CYS A 292 -16.54 14.42 -13.26
CA CYS A 292 -15.74 13.38 -12.62
C CYS A 292 -15.04 12.44 -13.64
N ALA A 293 -15.73 12.06 -14.71
CA ALA A 293 -15.13 11.21 -15.75
C ALA A 293 -14.01 11.95 -16.53
N MET A 294 -14.16 13.24 -16.77
CA MET A 294 -13.13 14.08 -17.39
C MET A 294 -11.91 14.20 -16.47
N ASP A 295 -12.12 14.43 -15.18
CA ASP A 295 -11.07 14.56 -14.18
C ASP A 295 -10.31 13.21 -14.00
N GLU A 296 -11.02 12.09 -13.97
CA GLU A 296 -10.40 10.74 -13.94
C GLU A 296 -9.54 10.50 -15.19
N HIS A 297 -10.03 10.92 -16.36
CA HIS A 297 -9.25 10.79 -17.60
C HIS A 297 -7.98 11.67 -17.57
N ALA A 298 -8.10 12.93 -17.15
CA ALA A 298 -6.96 13.84 -17.00
C ALA A 298 -5.94 13.32 -15.96
N TYR A 299 -6.42 12.76 -14.86
CA TYR A 299 -5.60 12.09 -13.87
C TYR A 299 -4.79 10.94 -14.49
N ASN A 300 -5.45 10.04 -15.21
CA ASN A 300 -4.80 8.89 -15.85
C ASN A 300 -3.73 9.31 -16.87
N LEU A 301 -4.00 10.34 -17.68
CA LEU A 301 -3.00 10.91 -18.59
C LEU A 301 -1.79 11.50 -17.84
N THR A 302 -2.03 12.16 -16.70
CA THR A 302 -0.95 12.71 -15.87
C THR A 302 -0.10 11.61 -15.22
N VAL A 303 -0.72 10.49 -14.79
CA VAL A 303 0.01 9.31 -14.30
C VAL A 303 0.92 8.73 -15.40
N GLN A 304 0.41 8.62 -16.64
CA GLN A 304 1.21 8.16 -17.77
C GLN A 304 2.41 9.08 -18.03
N ARG A 305 2.20 10.39 -18.09
CA ARG A 305 3.26 11.39 -18.24
C ARG A 305 4.29 11.26 -17.10
N MET A 306 3.85 11.18 -15.86
CA MET A 306 4.73 11.03 -14.70
C MET A 306 5.60 9.76 -14.79
N ALA A 307 5.05 8.65 -15.30
CA ALA A 307 5.81 7.43 -15.52
C ALA A 307 6.87 7.58 -16.63
N GLU A 308 6.61 8.41 -17.64
CA GLU A 308 7.56 8.73 -18.71
C GLU A 308 8.68 9.65 -18.21
N GLU A 309 8.35 10.73 -17.51
CA GLU A 309 9.29 11.67 -16.90
C GLU A 309 10.22 10.94 -15.90
N GLY A 310 9.67 10.08 -15.04
CA GLY A 310 10.47 9.27 -14.10
C GLY A 310 11.42 8.30 -14.78
N ARG A 311 11.08 7.77 -15.95
CA ARG A 311 11.99 6.94 -16.76
C ARG A 311 13.13 7.75 -17.38
N CYS A 312 12.88 9.03 -17.66
CA CYS A 312 13.91 9.96 -18.15
C CYS A 312 14.82 10.47 -17.03
N GLY A 313 14.54 10.13 -15.76
CA GLY A 313 15.36 10.54 -14.62
C GLY A 313 14.94 11.86 -13.97
N ASP A 314 13.79 12.41 -14.35
CA ASP A 314 13.26 13.63 -13.76
C ASP A 314 12.76 13.42 -12.31
N ASP A 315 12.85 14.45 -11.47
CA ASP A 315 12.31 14.43 -10.11
C ASP A 315 10.79 14.56 -10.11
N ILE A 316 10.11 13.44 -9.95
CA ILE A 316 8.65 13.36 -9.88
C ILE A 316 8.07 13.48 -8.45
N SER A 317 8.92 13.75 -7.44
CA SER A 317 8.47 13.73 -6.03
C SER A 317 7.36 14.73 -5.72
N GLY A 318 7.41 15.91 -6.35
CA GLY A 318 6.37 16.94 -6.25
C GLY A 318 5.06 16.49 -6.89
N LEU A 319 5.12 15.88 -8.07
CA LEU A 319 3.96 15.34 -8.76
C LEU A 319 3.28 14.24 -7.95
N MET A 320 4.04 13.37 -7.28
CA MET A 320 3.46 12.30 -6.45
C MET A 320 2.57 12.84 -5.32
N ALA A 321 2.94 13.96 -4.69
CA ALA A 321 2.11 14.58 -3.65
C ALA A 321 0.81 15.15 -4.22
N ILE A 322 0.88 15.79 -5.40
CA ILE A 322 -0.29 16.32 -6.12
C ILE A 322 -1.21 15.17 -6.54
N MET A 323 -0.65 14.11 -7.13
CA MET A 323 -1.42 12.96 -7.61
C MET A 323 -2.16 12.25 -6.47
N LYS A 324 -1.51 12.07 -5.29
CA LYS A 324 -2.19 11.50 -4.11
C LYS A 324 -3.38 12.36 -3.69
N LEU A 325 -3.20 13.67 -3.58
CA LEU A 325 -4.27 14.59 -3.18
C LEU A 325 -5.44 14.52 -4.17
N VAL A 326 -5.15 14.71 -5.46
CA VAL A 326 -6.17 14.72 -6.53
C VAL A 326 -6.94 13.41 -6.58
N HIS A 327 -6.22 12.27 -6.59
CA HIS A 327 -6.85 10.95 -6.66
C HIS A 327 -7.85 10.71 -5.52
N THR A 328 -7.43 10.99 -4.28
CA THR A 328 -8.26 10.66 -3.12
C THR A 328 -9.50 11.56 -3.01
N GLU A 329 -9.39 12.82 -3.41
CA GLU A 329 -10.54 13.74 -3.48
C GLU A 329 -11.49 13.34 -4.62
N GLN A 330 -10.96 13.03 -5.80
CA GLN A 330 -11.75 12.57 -6.95
C GLN A 330 -12.50 11.27 -6.67
N GLU A 331 -11.86 10.28 -6.01
CA GLU A 331 -12.54 9.03 -5.65
C GLU A 331 -13.70 9.28 -4.68
N ARG A 332 -13.54 10.14 -3.69
CA ARG A 332 -14.64 10.53 -2.80
C ARG A 332 -15.78 11.17 -3.57
N ASP A 333 -15.50 12.17 -4.41
CA ASP A 333 -16.51 12.90 -5.19
C ASP A 333 -17.22 11.97 -6.18
N LYS A 334 -16.50 11.03 -6.80
CA LYS A 334 -17.04 10.00 -7.69
C LYS A 334 -18.05 9.11 -6.95
N PHE A 335 -17.71 8.65 -5.74
CA PHE A 335 -18.64 7.82 -4.97
C PHE A 335 -19.85 8.60 -4.46
N GLU A 336 -19.74 9.89 -4.16
CA GLU A 336 -20.90 10.72 -3.86
C GLU A 336 -21.84 10.83 -5.07
N VAL A 337 -21.29 11.08 -6.27
CA VAL A 337 -22.09 11.10 -7.51
C VAL A 337 -22.77 9.76 -7.77
N LEU A 338 -22.09 8.64 -7.50
CA LEU A 338 -22.66 7.30 -7.63
C LEU A 338 -23.82 7.07 -6.66
N LEU A 339 -23.69 7.48 -5.39
CA LEU A 339 -24.75 7.39 -4.41
C LEU A 339 -25.97 8.21 -4.80
N ASP A 340 -25.77 9.45 -5.24
CA ASP A 340 -26.84 10.32 -5.73
C ASP A 340 -27.57 9.67 -6.93
N ALA A 341 -26.83 9.02 -7.83
CA ALA A 341 -27.39 8.33 -8.99
C ALA A 341 -28.17 7.05 -8.61
N LEU A 342 -27.73 6.32 -7.59
CA LEU A 342 -28.43 5.15 -7.06
C LEU A 342 -29.72 5.55 -6.32
N GLY A 343 -29.80 6.75 -5.75
CA GLY A 343 -30.95 7.22 -4.98
C GLY A 343 -31.34 6.25 -3.87
N GLY A 344 -32.58 5.79 -3.83
CA GLY A 344 -33.04 4.83 -2.80
C GLY A 344 -32.31 3.50 -2.76
N HIS A 345 -31.69 3.08 -3.86
CA HIS A 345 -30.87 1.84 -3.89
C HIS A 345 -29.58 1.96 -3.07
N ALA A 346 -29.09 3.18 -2.83
CA ALA A 346 -27.90 3.42 -1.99
C ALA A 346 -28.15 3.17 -0.49
N LEU A 347 -29.42 3.05 -0.05
CA LEU A 347 -29.77 2.79 1.34
C LEU A 347 -29.61 1.33 1.73
N GLY A 348 -29.39 0.42 0.77
CA GLY A 348 -29.20 -1.00 1.01
C GLY A 348 -27.90 -1.31 1.73
N TRP A 349 -27.95 -2.22 2.70
CA TRP A 349 -26.76 -2.71 3.40
C TRP A 349 -26.57 -4.23 3.24
N GLN A 350 -27.64 -4.98 3.46
CA GLN A 350 -27.68 -6.44 3.33
C GLN A 350 -29.12 -6.85 3.04
N HIS A 351 -29.45 -7.20 1.84
CA HIS A 351 -30.73 -7.79 1.49
C HIS A 351 -30.75 -8.21 0.02
N GLU A 352 -31.48 -9.27 -0.32
CA GLU A 352 -31.61 -9.78 -1.68
C GLU A 352 -32.28 -8.79 -2.66
N ALA A 353 -33.00 -7.78 -2.13
CA ALA A 353 -33.58 -6.72 -2.93
C ALA A 353 -32.57 -5.74 -3.53
N PHE A 354 -31.32 -5.76 -3.07
CA PHE A 354 -30.24 -4.90 -3.55
C PHE A 354 -29.19 -5.72 -4.29
N GLY A 355 -28.76 -5.26 -5.44
CA GLY A 355 -27.70 -5.91 -6.19
C GLY A 355 -26.35 -5.75 -5.50
N GLU A 356 -25.45 -6.73 -5.67
CA GLU A 356 -24.08 -6.70 -5.09
C GLU A 356 -23.33 -5.40 -5.43
N ARG A 357 -23.51 -4.90 -6.67
CA ARG A 357 -22.88 -3.65 -7.11
C ARG A 357 -23.40 -2.43 -6.34
N GLU A 358 -24.69 -2.39 -6.02
CA GLU A 358 -25.31 -1.30 -5.26
C GLU A 358 -24.77 -1.28 -3.83
N LEU A 359 -24.73 -2.45 -3.18
CA LEU A 359 -24.14 -2.62 -1.85
C LEU A 359 -22.65 -2.26 -1.83
N ALA A 360 -21.91 -2.63 -2.89
CA ALA A 360 -20.49 -2.32 -3.01
C ALA A 360 -20.21 -0.82 -3.16
N VAL A 361 -21.06 -0.07 -3.89
CA VAL A 361 -20.92 1.39 -4.02
C VAL A 361 -21.05 2.07 -2.66
N THR A 362 -22.07 1.75 -1.88
CA THR A 362 -22.28 2.33 -0.55
C THR A 362 -21.09 2.07 0.38
N ARG A 363 -20.57 0.84 0.40
CA ARG A 363 -19.41 0.49 1.19
C ARG A 363 -18.14 1.19 0.72
N ALA A 364 -17.93 1.30 -0.59
CA ALA A 364 -16.81 1.99 -1.16
C ALA A 364 -16.86 3.50 -0.86
N TRP A 365 -18.03 4.11 -0.91
CA TRP A 365 -18.23 5.49 -0.49
C TRP A 365 -17.81 5.71 0.97
N LEU A 366 -18.31 4.89 1.91
CA LEU A 366 -17.93 4.98 3.31
C LEU A 366 -16.41 4.83 3.51
N ASN A 367 -15.76 3.96 2.72
CA ASN A 367 -14.32 3.74 2.78
C ASN A 367 -13.54 4.90 2.12
N SER A 368 -14.09 5.63 1.16
CA SER A 368 -13.39 6.68 0.41
C SER A 368 -12.94 7.85 1.31
N TYR A 369 -13.66 8.10 2.40
CA TYR A 369 -13.24 9.11 3.38
C TYR A 369 -11.90 8.79 4.06
N ALA A 370 -11.59 7.49 4.24
CA ALA A 370 -10.30 7.08 4.78
C ALA A 370 -9.14 7.37 3.82
N LEU A 371 -9.39 7.39 2.51
CA LEU A 371 -8.36 7.66 1.49
C LEU A 371 -7.80 9.08 1.60
N THR A 372 -8.62 10.06 1.98
CA THR A 372 -8.17 11.46 2.16
C THR A 372 -7.36 11.66 3.44
N ILE A 373 -7.30 10.66 4.32
CA ILE A 373 -6.58 10.69 5.60
C ILE A 373 -5.32 9.81 5.54
N SER A 374 -5.43 8.59 5.03
CA SER A 374 -4.34 7.61 4.97
C SER A 374 -3.22 8.03 4.01
N GLY A 375 -2.00 7.55 4.24
CA GLY A 375 -0.85 7.87 3.39
C GLY A 375 -0.46 9.35 3.36
N GLY A 376 -0.83 10.11 4.40
CA GLY A 376 -0.72 11.57 4.53
C GLY A 376 -2.02 12.27 4.18
N ALA A 377 -2.65 12.90 5.17
CA ALA A 377 -3.92 13.61 5.01
C ALA A 377 -3.84 14.69 3.92
N SER A 378 -4.99 15.07 3.34
CA SER A 378 -5.07 16.12 2.32
C SER A 378 -4.35 17.39 2.76
N GLU A 379 -4.49 17.81 4.01
CA GLU A 379 -3.80 18.97 4.59
C GLU A 379 -2.28 18.78 4.67
N VAL A 380 -1.81 17.55 4.93
CA VAL A 380 -0.38 17.23 4.91
C VAL A 380 0.16 17.31 3.48
N GLN A 381 -0.57 16.78 2.50
CA GLN A 381 -0.19 16.88 1.08
C GLN A 381 -0.15 18.34 0.62
N LEU A 382 -1.15 19.15 0.96
CA LEU A 382 -1.16 20.58 0.67
C LEU A 382 0.07 21.29 1.27
N ASN A 383 0.45 20.96 2.51
CA ASN A 383 1.66 21.52 3.11
C ASN A 383 2.95 21.08 2.39
N VAL A 384 3.02 19.82 1.93
CA VAL A 384 4.16 19.33 1.14
C VAL A 384 4.23 20.06 -0.20
N ILE A 385 3.11 20.21 -0.89
CA ILE A 385 3.00 20.94 -2.18
C ILE A 385 3.44 22.40 -1.97
N ALA A 386 2.85 23.09 -0.98
CA ALA A 386 3.17 24.48 -0.70
C ALA A 386 4.67 24.71 -0.44
N LYS A 387 5.29 23.87 0.41
CA LYS A 387 6.67 24.09 0.85
C LYS A 387 7.71 23.55 -0.12
N ARG A 388 7.48 22.35 -0.68
CA ARG A 388 8.51 21.64 -1.46
C ARG A 388 8.35 21.83 -2.97
N VAL A 389 7.13 21.98 -3.45
CA VAL A 389 6.85 22.16 -4.88
C VAL A 389 6.82 23.65 -5.24
N LEU A 390 6.07 24.44 -4.46
CA LEU A 390 5.87 25.87 -4.73
C LEU A 390 6.90 26.77 -4.01
N GLY A 391 7.69 26.24 -3.07
CA GLY A 391 8.68 27.03 -2.32
C GLY A 391 8.09 28.13 -1.43
N LEU A 392 6.83 27.99 -1.03
CA LEU A 392 6.16 29.00 -0.21
C LEU A 392 6.76 29.05 1.22
N PRO A 393 6.84 30.24 1.86
CA PRO A 393 7.41 30.41 3.17
C PRO A 393 6.59 29.70 4.27
N ASP A 394 7.26 29.26 5.33
CA ASP A 394 6.59 28.74 6.53
C ASP A 394 5.86 29.86 7.26
N GLY A 395 4.54 29.72 7.44
CA GLY A 395 3.71 30.69 8.12
C GLY A 395 4.05 30.98 9.59
N LYS A 396 4.97 30.22 10.18
CA LYS A 396 5.43 30.41 11.58
C LYS A 396 6.54 31.46 11.75
N LYS A 397 7.10 32.01 10.68
CA LYS A 397 8.14 33.05 10.76
C LYS A 397 7.61 34.48 10.64
N GLY A 398 6.30 34.67 10.62
CA GLY A 398 5.69 35.97 10.34
C GLY A 398 5.03 36.69 11.52
N VAL A 399 5.18 36.26 12.78
CA VAL A 399 4.66 36.99 13.96
C VAL A 399 5.75 37.09 15.01
N GLN A 400 6.77 37.86 14.74
CA GLN A 400 7.49 38.65 15.72
C GLN A 400 7.36 40.10 15.27
N ALA A 401 6.32 40.76 15.75
CA ALA A 401 6.20 42.19 15.83
C ALA A 401 6.17 42.58 17.28
#